data_3f85967cb1d480e1effd4a5284ac9ac3
#
_entry.id   3f85967cb1d480e1effd4a5284ac9ac3
#
_cell.length_a   1.000
_cell.length_b   1.000
_cell.length_c   1.000
_cell.angle_alpha   90.00
_cell.angle_beta   90.00
_cell.angle_gamma   90.00
#
_symmetry.space_group_name_H-M   'P 1'
#
loop_
_entity.id
_entity.type
_entity.pdbx_description
1 polymer ?
#
loop_
_entity_poly.entity_id
_entity_poly.type
_entity_poly.pdbx_seq_one_letter_code
_entity_poly.pdbx_strand_id
1 'polypeptide(L)'
;AIGKSCSVAPHEIHWAGPKYYSAPLRNPQLLSAAQASYLVPNDLVFGIVDKSGAAIAFPLRIITWHHVVDVEGHSPLTALYDEQNKSMLAYVRSGPTLHCKYSSSSFLYSGEHVISDEQTHSLWSARTGRPLVYDQSLQGVQLQALPVVATTWAAWVKEHPTTKVLPIETGFDRDYRSR
;
A
#
# COMPACT_ATOMS: atom_id res chain seq x y z
N ALA A 1 -16.22 -23.11 -13.77
CA ALA A 1 -15.43 -22.32 -12.82
C ALA A 1 -14.03 -22.88 -12.83
N ILE A 2 -13.04 -22.13 -13.32
CA ILE A 2 -11.63 -22.50 -13.22
C ILE A 2 -11.29 -22.39 -11.75
N GLY A 3 -10.93 -23.53 -11.12
CA GLY A 3 -10.63 -23.58 -9.68
C GLY A 3 -9.41 -22.71 -9.38
N LYS A 4 -9.45 -21.96 -8.28
CA LYS A 4 -8.28 -21.23 -7.80
C LYS A 4 -7.22 -22.20 -7.27
N SER A 5 -5.96 -21.86 -7.49
CA SER A 5 -4.82 -22.54 -6.88
C SER A 5 -4.57 -21.99 -5.46
N CYS A 6 -4.00 -22.82 -4.60
CA CYS A 6 -3.63 -22.44 -3.24
C CYS A 6 -2.16 -22.75 -3.00
N SER A 7 -1.40 -21.79 -2.47
CA SER A 7 -0.02 -21.99 -2.01
C SER A 7 0.07 -22.36 -0.53
N VAL A 8 -1.06 -22.27 0.18
CA VAL A 8 -1.22 -22.59 1.61
C VAL A 8 -2.48 -23.39 1.81
N ALA A 9 -2.58 -24.09 2.93
CA ALA A 9 -3.80 -24.82 3.24
C ALA A 9 -4.95 -23.84 3.53
N PRO A 10 -6.15 -24.03 2.93
CA PRO A 10 -7.26 -23.09 3.09
C PRO A 10 -7.66 -22.81 4.55
N HIS A 11 -7.49 -23.80 5.45
CA HIS A 11 -7.81 -23.64 6.87
C HIS A 11 -6.82 -22.75 7.63
N GLU A 12 -5.68 -22.38 7.04
CA GLU A 12 -4.72 -21.43 7.61
C GLU A 12 -5.14 -19.98 7.35
N ILE A 13 -6.10 -19.76 6.45
CA ILE A 13 -6.65 -18.44 6.16
C ILE A 13 -7.92 -18.28 6.99
N HIS A 14 -7.89 -17.37 7.96
CA HIS A 14 -8.96 -17.15 8.91
C HIS A 14 -9.72 -15.86 8.62
N TRP A 15 -11.05 -15.94 8.67
CA TRP A 15 -11.87 -14.75 8.62
C TRP A 15 -11.79 -13.99 9.96
N ALA A 16 -11.41 -12.73 9.92
CA ALA A 16 -11.18 -11.89 11.10
C ALA A 16 -12.36 -10.97 11.44
N GLY A 17 -13.51 -11.20 10.85
CA GLY A 17 -14.68 -10.33 11.02
C GLY A 17 -14.80 -9.23 9.97
N PRO A 18 -15.89 -8.43 9.99
CA PRO A 18 -16.04 -7.29 9.12
C PRO A 18 -14.91 -6.31 9.44
N LYS A 19 -14.00 -6.16 8.50
CA LYS A 19 -12.87 -5.29 8.67
C LYS A 19 -13.29 -3.84 8.56
N TYR A 20 -12.56 -2.98 9.26
CA TYR A 20 -12.62 -1.56 9.03
C TYR A 20 -12.53 -1.30 7.52
N TYR A 21 -13.63 -0.84 6.96
CA TYR A 21 -13.67 -0.51 5.55
C TYR A 21 -12.76 0.69 5.33
N SER A 22 -11.59 0.44 4.77
CA SER A 22 -10.70 1.49 4.31
C SER A 22 -10.84 1.58 2.80
N ALA A 23 -11.31 2.72 2.30
CA ALA A 23 -11.35 2.96 0.87
C ALA A 23 -9.92 3.19 0.36
N PRO A 24 -9.40 2.37 -0.55
CA PRO A 24 -8.07 2.56 -1.10
C PRO A 24 -7.98 3.89 -1.88
N LEU A 25 -6.80 4.52 -1.84
CA LEU A 25 -6.49 5.62 -2.74
C LEU A 25 -5.96 5.06 -4.07
N ARG A 26 -6.63 5.43 -5.15
CA ARG A 26 -6.28 4.98 -6.50
C ARG A 26 -5.66 6.13 -7.27
N ASN A 27 -4.37 6.05 -7.51
CA ASN A 27 -3.59 7.01 -8.27
C ASN A 27 -3.84 8.48 -7.85
N PRO A 28 -3.63 8.84 -6.57
CA PRO A 28 -3.80 10.22 -6.13
C PRO A 28 -2.82 11.13 -6.87
N GLN A 29 -3.26 12.35 -7.16
CA GLN A 29 -2.39 13.35 -7.78
C GLN A 29 -1.36 13.84 -6.75
N LEU A 30 -0.14 13.36 -6.85
CA LEU A 30 0.93 13.69 -5.91
C LEU A 30 1.33 15.16 -5.99
N LEU A 31 1.54 15.76 -4.83
CA LEU A 31 2.02 17.13 -4.69
C LEU A 31 3.55 17.18 -4.65
N SER A 32 4.15 18.32 -5.00
CA SER A 32 5.54 18.62 -4.63
C SER A 32 5.63 18.94 -3.14
N ALA A 33 6.84 18.90 -2.58
CA ALA A 33 7.06 19.28 -1.18
C ALA A 33 6.59 20.72 -0.89
N ALA A 34 6.79 21.65 -1.82
CA ALA A 34 6.36 23.05 -1.69
C ALA A 34 4.83 23.23 -1.69
N GLN A 35 4.09 22.33 -2.35
CA GLN A 35 2.63 22.37 -2.39
C GLN A 35 1.98 21.72 -1.16
N ALA A 36 2.73 20.92 -0.40
CA ALA A 36 2.23 20.18 0.76
C ALA A 36 2.17 21.04 2.03
N SER A 37 1.54 22.21 1.97
CA SER A 37 1.43 23.18 3.07
C SER A 37 0.66 22.65 4.30
N TYR A 38 -0.03 21.53 4.16
CA TYR A 38 -0.75 20.88 5.25
C TYR A 38 0.16 20.07 6.20
N LEU A 39 1.41 19.80 5.79
CA LEU A 39 2.40 19.09 6.59
C LEU A 39 3.26 20.05 7.40
N VAL A 40 3.52 19.67 8.65
CA VAL A 40 4.46 20.37 9.52
C VAL A 40 5.75 19.54 9.70
N PRO A 41 6.89 20.16 10.09
CA PRO A 41 8.20 19.50 10.12
C PRO A 41 8.23 18.15 10.85
N ASN A 42 7.49 18.02 11.94
CA ASN A 42 7.48 16.82 12.81
C ASN A 42 6.42 15.78 12.41
N ASP A 43 5.66 16.01 11.35
CA ASP A 43 4.70 15.00 10.88
C ASP A 43 5.43 13.73 10.46
N LEU A 44 4.89 12.59 10.90
CA LEU A 44 5.43 11.29 10.52
C LEU A 44 5.02 10.94 9.09
N VAL A 45 5.99 10.48 8.33
CA VAL A 45 5.83 10.00 6.97
C VAL A 45 6.54 8.67 6.78
N PHE A 46 6.02 7.86 5.87
CA PHE A 46 6.74 6.73 5.30
C PHE A 46 7.26 7.16 3.93
N GLY A 47 8.57 7.09 3.76
CA GLY A 47 9.22 7.43 2.51
C GLY A 47 9.65 6.21 1.73
N ILE A 48 9.52 6.26 0.42
CA ILE A 48 10.06 5.29 -0.51
C ILE A 48 10.82 6.01 -1.62
N VAL A 49 11.82 5.32 -2.18
CA VAL A 49 12.42 5.69 -3.46
C VAL A 49 12.10 4.57 -4.43
N ASP A 50 11.41 4.89 -5.50
CA ASP A 50 11.03 3.91 -6.51
C ASP A 50 12.21 3.50 -7.39
N LYS A 51 12.01 2.56 -8.31
CA LYS A 51 13.07 2.07 -9.20
C LYS A 51 13.59 3.13 -10.18
N SER A 52 12.84 4.19 -10.41
CA SER A 52 13.28 5.32 -11.24
C SER A 52 14.13 6.35 -10.46
N GLY A 53 14.26 6.18 -9.14
CA GLY A 53 14.90 7.13 -8.25
C GLY A 53 13.95 8.24 -7.75
N ALA A 54 12.66 8.18 -8.07
CA ALA A 54 11.69 9.15 -7.59
C ALA A 54 11.31 8.86 -6.12
N ALA A 55 11.44 9.89 -5.28
CA ALA A 55 11.07 9.82 -3.87
C ALA A 55 9.59 10.17 -3.69
N ILE A 56 8.88 9.39 -2.87
CA ILE A 56 7.46 9.58 -2.55
C ILE A 56 7.27 9.42 -1.04
N ALA A 57 6.55 10.37 -0.45
CA ALA A 57 6.18 10.35 0.96
C ALA A 57 4.69 10.01 1.15
N PHE A 58 4.42 9.17 2.12
CA PHE A 58 3.09 8.73 2.55
C PHE A 58 2.87 9.21 3.98
N PRO A 59 2.19 10.35 4.19
CA PRO A 59 1.95 10.86 5.54
C PRO A 59 1.09 9.92 6.36
N LEU A 60 1.50 9.67 7.61
CA LEU A 60 0.79 8.78 8.52
C LEU A 60 -0.68 9.16 8.66
N ARG A 61 -0.97 10.47 8.78
CA ARG A 61 -2.33 11.01 8.90
C ARG A 61 -3.27 10.66 7.74
N ILE A 62 -2.71 10.34 6.56
CA ILE A 62 -3.49 9.94 5.38
C ILE A 62 -3.57 8.42 5.29
N ILE A 63 -2.42 7.74 5.38
CA ILE A 63 -2.36 6.30 5.12
C ILE A 63 -3.08 5.46 6.19
N THR A 64 -3.24 5.98 7.41
CA THR A 64 -4.03 5.34 8.47
C THR A 64 -5.54 5.26 8.15
N TRP A 65 -6.04 6.11 7.27
CA TRP A 65 -7.42 6.07 6.82
C TRP A 65 -7.65 5.16 5.61
N HIS A 66 -6.64 5.05 4.75
CA HIS A 66 -6.80 4.38 3.45
C HIS A 66 -6.17 2.99 3.40
N HIS A 67 -5.15 2.73 4.20
CA HIS A 67 -4.40 1.49 4.32
C HIS A 67 -3.75 1.00 3.01
N VAL A 68 -4.36 1.25 1.86
CA VAL A 68 -3.85 0.88 0.53
C VAL A 68 -3.81 2.11 -0.36
N VAL A 69 -2.66 2.36 -0.96
CA VAL A 69 -2.47 3.44 -1.93
C VAL A 69 -1.78 2.87 -3.16
N ASP A 70 -2.45 2.95 -4.31
CA ASP A 70 -1.86 2.63 -5.60
C ASP A 70 -1.36 3.90 -6.27
N VAL A 71 -0.10 3.92 -6.65
CA VAL A 71 0.53 5.00 -7.42
C VAL A 71 0.85 4.47 -8.80
N GLU A 72 0.36 5.17 -9.82
CA GLU A 72 0.64 4.87 -11.23
C GLU A 72 1.83 5.67 -11.74
N GLY A 73 2.32 5.36 -12.94
CA GLY A 73 3.41 6.07 -13.60
C GLY A 73 4.45 5.14 -14.19
N HIS A 74 5.70 5.62 -14.29
CA HIS A 74 6.81 4.84 -14.84
C HIS A 74 7.22 3.65 -13.95
N SER A 75 6.98 3.74 -12.66
CA SER A 75 7.27 2.69 -11.69
C SER A 75 6.05 2.50 -10.78
N PRO A 76 4.96 1.86 -11.31
CA PRO A 76 3.74 1.70 -10.54
C PRO A 76 3.98 0.85 -9.29
N LEU A 77 3.40 1.28 -8.19
CA LEU A 77 3.57 0.64 -6.90
C LEU A 77 2.28 0.63 -6.08
N THR A 78 2.24 -0.24 -5.09
CA THR A 78 1.21 -0.30 -4.07
C THR A 78 1.85 -0.16 -2.70
N ALA A 79 1.39 0.81 -1.92
CA ALA A 79 1.75 0.98 -0.51
C ALA A 79 0.64 0.40 0.38
N LEU A 80 1.04 -0.36 1.40
CA LEU A 80 0.15 -1.06 2.32
C LEU A 80 0.50 -0.65 3.75
N TYR A 81 -0.44 -0.02 4.46
CA TYR A 81 -0.26 0.30 5.88
C TYR A 81 -0.80 -0.82 6.76
N ASP A 82 0.03 -1.27 7.68
CA ASP A 82 -0.31 -2.22 8.71
C ASP A 82 -0.56 -1.47 10.03
N GLU A 83 -1.83 -1.37 10.42
CA GLU A 83 -2.22 -0.68 11.63
C GLU A 83 -1.76 -1.39 12.90
N GLN A 84 -1.63 -2.70 12.91
CA GLN A 84 -1.20 -3.47 14.07
C GLN A 84 0.28 -3.22 14.38
N ASN A 85 1.11 -3.25 13.34
CA ASN A 85 2.55 -3.06 13.46
C ASN A 85 2.99 -1.59 13.29
N LYS A 86 2.05 -0.67 13.01
CA LYS A 86 2.33 0.75 12.75
C LYS A 86 3.42 0.93 11.70
N SER A 87 3.39 0.10 10.67
CA SER A 87 4.39 0.05 9.61
C SER A 87 3.76 0.13 8.23
N MET A 88 4.56 0.44 7.24
CA MET A 88 4.15 0.44 5.84
C MET A 88 5.02 -0.53 5.04
N LEU A 89 4.41 -1.24 4.13
CA LEU A 89 5.06 -2.04 3.10
C LEU A 89 4.79 -1.39 1.75
N ALA A 90 5.73 -1.54 0.83
CA ALA A 90 5.55 -1.05 -0.53
C ALA A 90 6.03 -2.11 -1.53
N TYR A 91 5.27 -2.30 -2.59
CA TYR A 91 5.55 -3.28 -3.62
C TYR A 91 5.49 -2.65 -5.02
N VAL A 92 6.45 -3.01 -5.86
CA VAL A 92 6.39 -2.68 -7.29
C VAL A 92 5.36 -3.56 -7.97
N ARG A 93 4.53 -2.97 -8.83
CA ARG A 93 3.64 -3.70 -9.72
C ARG A 93 4.30 -3.84 -11.09
N SER A 94 4.42 -5.06 -11.58
CA SER A 94 5.06 -5.35 -12.87
C SER A 94 4.57 -6.68 -13.43
N GLY A 95 4.77 -6.90 -14.73
CA GLY A 95 4.35 -8.14 -15.39
C GLY A 95 2.87 -8.46 -15.13
N PRO A 96 2.54 -9.66 -14.63
CA PRO A 96 1.14 -10.05 -14.38
C PRO A 96 0.42 -9.17 -13.34
N THR A 97 1.17 -8.46 -12.48
CA THR A 97 0.60 -7.61 -11.43
C THR A 97 0.54 -6.13 -11.81
N LEU A 98 0.98 -5.75 -12.99
CA LEU A 98 1.08 -4.36 -13.44
C LEU A 98 -0.21 -3.57 -13.24
N HIS A 99 -1.33 -4.17 -13.59
CA HIS A 99 -2.66 -3.54 -13.52
C HIS A 99 -3.47 -3.97 -12.30
N CYS A 100 -2.89 -4.78 -11.39
CA CYS A 100 -3.58 -5.20 -10.18
C CYS A 100 -3.87 -4.00 -9.27
N LYS A 101 -5.09 -3.97 -8.76
CA LYS A 101 -5.54 -3.03 -7.73
C LYS A 101 -5.81 -3.79 -6.45
N TYR A 102 -5.10 -3.42 -5.40
CA TYR A 102 -5.19 -4.14 -4.13
C TYR A 102 -6.13 -3.45 -3.16
N SER A 103 -6.79 -4.26 -2.35
CA SER A 103 -7.65 -3.81 -1.26
C SER A 103 -7.37 -4.62 -0.01
N SER A 104 -7.64 -4.06 1.15
CA SER A 104 -7.66 -4.83 2.40
C SER A 104 -8.72 -5.93 2.31
N SER A 105 -8.37 -7.13 2.73
CA SER A 105 -9.35 -8.21 2.90
C SER A 105 -9.75 -8.38 4.36
N SER A 106 -10.84 -9.13 4.61
CA SER A 106 -11.25 -9.51 5.96
C SER A 106 -10.58 -10.78 6.46
N PHE A 107 -9.50 -11.20 5.83
CA PHE A 107 -8.80 -12.43 6.16
C PHE A 107 -7.44 -12.17 6.81
N LEU A 108 -7.02 -13.12 7.63
CA LEU A 108 -5.67 -13.22 8.20
C LEU A 108 -5.05 -14.54 7.77
N TYR A 109 -3.75 -14.53 7.58
CA TYR A 109 -2.91 -15.68 7.40
C TYR A 109 -1.72 -15.61 8.37
N SER A 110 -1.53 -16.60 9.22
CA SER A 110 -0.51 -16.58 10.28
C SER A 110 -0.55 -15.32 11.16
N GLY A 111 -1.76 -14.81 11.45
CA GLY A 111 -1.97 -13.59 12.24
C GLY A 111 -1.72 -12.28 11.50
N GLU A 112 -1.36 -12.31 10.21
CA GLU A 112 -1.05 -11.15 9.42
C GLU A 112 -2.11 -10.84 8.37
N HIS A 113 -2.14 -9.58 7.94
CA HIS A 113 -3.11 -9.14 6.95
C HIS A 113 -2.96 -9.82 5.60
N VAL A 114 -4.11 -10.20 5.06
CA VAL A 114 -4.28 -10.66 3.69
C VAL A 114 -4.91 -9.54 2.89
N ILE A 115 -4.35 -9.26 1.73
CA ILE A 115 -4.93 -8.33 0.75
C ILE A 115 -5.55 -9.11 -0.40
N SER A 116 -6.49 -8.50 -1.10
CA SER A 116 -7.11 -9.06 -2.30
C SER A 116 -6.82 -8.17 -3.49
N ASP A 117 -6.61 -8.74 -4.66
CA ASP A 117 -6.65 -7.98 -5.91
C ASP A 117 -8.06 -8.00 -6.52
N GLU A 118 -8.43 -6.86 -7.12
CA GLU A 118 -9.79 -6.68 -7.67
C GLU A 118 -9.99 -7.37 -9.01
N GLN A 119 -8.92 -7.74 -9.72
CA GLN A 119 -9.02 -8.29 -11.07
C GLN A 119 -9.19 -9.79 -11.06
N THR A 120 -8.36 -10.49 -10.31
CA THR A 120 -8.41 -11.95 -10.25
C THR A 120 -9.11 -12.44 -9.00
N HIS A 121 -9.45 -11.55 -8.05
CA HIS A 121 -9.96 -11.89 -6.72
C HIS A 121 -9.06 -12.88 -5.98
N SER A 122 -7.75 -12.76 -6.21
CA SER A 122 -6.74 -13.56 -5.51
C SER A 122 -6.43 -12.94 -4.16
N LEU A 123 -6.07 -13.80 -3.21
CA LEU A 123 -5.64 -13.40 -1.87
C LEU A 123 -4.11 -13.47 -1.78
N TRP A 124 -3.51 -12.45 -1.17
CA TRP A 124 -2.08 -12.29 -1.06
C TRP A 124 -1.67 -12.06 0.38
N SER A 125 -0.53 -12.61 0.79
CA SER A 125 0.11 -12.20 2.04
C SER A 125 0.62 -10.77 1.87
N ALA A 126 0.12 -9.85 2.69
CA ALA A 126 0.60 -8.46 2.66
C ALA A 126 2.09 -8.37 3.02
N ARG A 127 2.58 -9.23 3.93
CA ARG A 127 3.97 -9.23 4.38
C ARG A 127 4.96 -9.77 3.36
N THR A 128 4.61 -10.87 2.70
CA THR A 128 5.56 -11.57 1.81
C THR A 128 5.39 -11.22 0.34
N GLY A 129 4.26 -10.59 -0.04
CA GLY A 129 3.94 -10.32 -1.43
C GLY A 129 3.65 -11.58 -2.26
N ARG A 130 3.36 -12.73 -1.61
CA ARG A 130 3.05 -13.99 -2.29
C ARG A 130 1.55 -14.22 -2.38
N PRO A 131 1.06 -14.74 -3.50
CA PRO A 131 -0.34 -15.16 -3.59
C PRO A 131 -0.58 -16.40 -2.73
N LEU A 132 -1.69 -16.39 -1.99
CA LEU A 132 -2.12 -17.46 -1.08
C LEU A 132 -3.21 -18.33 -1.72
N VAL A 133 -4.24 -17.68 -2.24
CA VAL A 133 -5.32 -18.28 -3.04
C VAL A 133 -5.42 -17.46 -4.32
N TYR A 134 -5.15 -18.06 -5.46
CA TYR A 134 -4.88 -17.26 -6.65
C TYR A 134 -5.37 -17.91 -7.95
N ASP A 135 -5.59 -17.06 -8.94
CA ASP A 135 -5.78 -17.47 -10.33
C ASP A 135 -4.48 -18.09 -10.87
N GLN A 136 -4.60 -19.13 -11.68
CA GLN A 136 -3.44 -19.88 -12.19
C GLN A 136 -2.45 -19.01 -12.98
N SER A 137 -2.88 -17.88 -13.54
CA SER A 137 -2.00 -16.92 -14.20
C SER A 137 -0.98 -16.26 -13.27
N LEU A 138 -1.20 -16.33 -11.95
CA LEU A 138 -0.33 -15.79 -10.91
C LEU A 138 0.59 -16.84 -10.28
N GLN A 139 0.65 -18.04 -10.82
CA GLN A 139 1.52 -19.09 -10.30
C GLN A 139 3.00 -18.67 -10.37
N GLY A 140 3.69 -18.75 -9.23
CA GLY A 140 5.10 -18.36 -9.11
C GLY A 140 5.34 -16.85 -9.06
N VAL A 141 4.28 -16.03 -9.11
CA VAL A 141 4.40 -14.57 -8.99
C VAL A 141 4.70 -14.19 -7.55
N GLN A 142 5.59 -13.24 -7.37
CA GLN A 142 5.86 -12.58 -6.08
C GLN A 142 6.04 -11.09 -6.31
N LEU A 143 5.36 -10.28 -5.50
CA LEU A 143 5.53 -8.83 -5.52
C LEU A 143 6.94 -8.47 -5.04
N GLN A 144 7.58 -7.55 -5.72
CA GLN A 144 8.90 -7.06 -5.34
C GLN A 144 8.77 -5.93 -4.34
N ALA A 145 9.29 -6.14 -3.12
CA ALA A 145 9.29 -5.13 -2.07
C ALA A 145 10.24 -3.96 -2.40
N LEU A 146 9.83 -2.77 -1.99
CA LEU A 146 10.66 -1.57 -1.93
C LEU A 146 11.00 -1.27 -0.47
N PRO A 147 12.22 -0.79 -0.17
CA PRO A 147 12.56 -0.31 1.15
C PRO A 147 11.65 0.87 1.56
N VAL A 148 11.20 0.85 2.80
CA VAL A 148 10.38 1.91 3.38
C VAL A 148 11.12 2.51 4.57
N VAL A 149 11.16 3.84 4.65
CA VAL A 149 11.78 4.59 5.74
C VAL A 149 10.69 5.34 6.51
N ALA A 150 10.54 5.04 7.79
CA ALA A 150 9.69 5.82 8.70
C ALA A 150 10.51 6.98 9.29
N THR A 151 10.06 8.21 9.08
CA THR A 151 10.80 9.41 9.48
C THR A 151 9.87 10.62 9.64
N THR A 152 10.43 11.79 9.97
CA THR A 152 9.68 13.05 9.97
C THR A 152 9.68 13.69 8.58
N TRP A 153 8.66 14.51 8.31
CA TRP A 153 8.56 15.25 7.05
C TRP A 153 9.81 16.10 6.78
N ALA A 154 10.30 16.82 7.79
CA ALA A 154 11.49 17.66 7.64
C ALA A 154 12.74 16.85 7.28
N ALA A 155 12.95 15.71 7.94
CA ALA A 155 14.10 14.85 7.65
C ALA A 155 14.02 14.26 6.24
N TRP A 156 12.82 13.80 5.84
CA TRP A 156 12.59 13.26 4.51
C TRP A 156 12.85 14.28 3.40
N VAL A 157 12.30 15.51 3.52
CA VAL A 157 12.49 16.57 2.53
C VAL A 157 13.96 17.03 2.45
N LYS A 158 14.66 17.06 3.58
CA LYS A 158 16.09 17.38 3.60
C LYS A 158 16.91 16.39 2.76
N GLU A 159 16.59 15.12 2.86
CA GLU A 159 17.27 14.05 2.12
C GLU A 159 16.79 13.95 0.67
N HIS A 160 15.49 14.20 0.45
CA HIS A 160 14.83 14.10 -0.85
C HIS A 160 14.09 15.39 -1.21
N PRO A 161 14.81 16.48 -1.59
CA PRO A 161 14.18 17.80 -1.85
C PRO A 161 13.15 17.79 -2.98
N THR A 162 13.27 16.87 -3.92
CA THR A 162 12.36 16.73 -5.07
C THR A 162 11.22 15.72 -4.81
N THR A 163 11.06 15.27 -3.56
CA THR A 163 10.03 14.28 -3.21
C THR A 163 8.63 14.71 -3.63
N LYS A 164 7.84 13.74 -4.02
CA LYS A 164 6.38 13.88 -4.13
C LYS A 164 5.73 13.37 -2.86
N VAL A 165 4.50 13.80 -2.61
CA VAL A 165 3.75 13.42 -1.40
C VAL A 165 2.27 13.30 -1.71
N LEU A 166 1.54 12.46 -0.96
CA LEU A 166 0.09 12.32 -1.09
C LEU A 166 -0.61 13.66 -0.84
N PRO A 167 -1.67 13.99 -1.58
CA PRO A 167 -2.48 15.17 -1.31
C PRO A 167 -3.37 14.97 -0.08
N ILE A 168 -3.71 16.04 0.62
CA ILE A 168 -4.74 16.00 1.67
C ILE A 168 -6.16 15.93 1.07
N GLU A 169 -6.35 16.49 -0.12
CA GLU A 169 -7.58 16.38 -0.89
C GLU A 169 -7.62 15.02 -1.60
N THR A 170 -8.00 14.00 -0.86
CA THR A 170 -8.06 12.61 -1.35
C THR A 170 -9.35 12.28 -2.11
N GLY A 171 -10.33 13.18 -2.13
CA GLY A 171 -11.68 12.92 -2.65
C GLY A 171 -12.60 12.23 -1.65
N PHE A 172 -12.12 11.94 -0.44
CA PHE A 172 -12.88 11.34 0.65
C PHE A 172 -13.10 12.36 1.76
N ASP A 173 -14.30 12.38 2.33
CA ASP A 173 -14.61 13.20 3.51
C ASP A 173 -14.04 12.50 4.76
N ARG A 174 -12.84 12.92 5.14
CA ARG A 174 -12.10 12.41 6.32
C ARG A 174 -11.37 13.54 7.01
N ASP A 175 -11.32 13.48 8.33
CA ASP A 175 -10.50 14.41 9.12
C ASP A 175 -9.05 13.93 9.19
N TYR A 176 -8.23 14.37 8.25
CA TYR A 176 -6.78 14.07 8.24
C TYR A 176 -5.98 14.97 9.20
N ARG A 177 -6.60 15.89 9.91
CA ARG A 177 -5.90 16.85 10.81
C ARG A 177 -5.79 16.33 12.23
N SER A 178 -6.67 15.42 12.63
CA SER A 178 -6.82 14.94 14.01
C SER A 178 -5.95 13.75 14.40
N ARG A 179 -4.99 13.33 13.55
CA ARG A 179 -4.11 12.17 13.82
C ARG A 179 -2.64 12.49 13.65
#